data_82d183e41075451bc440832f06a16fe8
#
_entry.id   82d183e41075451bc440832f06a16fe8
#
_cell.length_a   1.000
_cell.length_b   1.000
_cell.length_c   1.000
_cell.angle_alpha   90.00
_cell.angle_beta   90.00
_cell.angle_gamma   90.00
#
_symmetry.space_group_name_H-M   'P 1'
#
loop_
_entity.id
_entity.type
_entity.pdbx_description
1 polymer ?
#
loop_
_entity_poly.entity_id
_entity_poly.type
_entity_poly.pdbx_seq_one_letter_code
_entity_poly.pdbx_strand_id
1 'polypeptide(L)'
;VYPMMSVFKVHQALALCNDFDNKGISLDTLVKIDRNRLDSKTWSPMMKDYSELVISLTVRDLLRYTIAQSDNNASNLMFKDMVNVAQTDSFIATLIPRSSFQIAYTEEEMSADHDRAYFNYTSPLGAAMLMNRLFTESIVSGEKQSFIKNTLKECVTGTDRIVAPLLDKERVSIAHKTGSGYVNENGILAAHNDVAYICLPNNVCYTLAIFVKDFKGNESQASQYVAHISEVVYSLLIQNSAIP
;
A
#
# COMPACT_ATOMS: atom_id res chain seq x y z
N VAL A 1 -14.56 -10.50 0.81
CA VAL A 1 -13.62 -9.52 1.37
C VAL A 1 -12.33 -10.20 1.78
N TYR A 2 -11.22 -9.46 1.71
CA TYR A 2 -9.86 -9.93 1.94
C TYR A 2 -9.18 -9.00 2.93
N PRO A 3 -8.41 -9.50 3.91
CA PRO A 3 -7.63 -8.64 4.79
C PRO A 3 -6.57 -7.88 3.96
N MET A 4 -6.54 -6.56 4.11
CA MET A 4 -5.67 -5.70 3.29
C MET A 4 -4.19 -5.82 3.67
N MET A 5 -3.91 -6.09 4.94
CA MET A 5 -2.57 -5.88 5.49
C MET A 5 -2.06 -4.50 5.05
N SER A 6 -0.80 -4.31 4.82
CA SER A 6 -0.22 -3.00 4.48
C SER A 6 -0.73 -2.35 3.18
N VAL A 7 -1.64 -2.95 2.42
CA VAL A 7 -2.31 -2.27 1.29
C VAL A 7 -3.09 -1.03 1.78
N PHE A 8 -3.63 -1.06 3.01
CA PHE A 8 -4.36 0.09 3.58
C PHE A 8 -3.51 1.36 3.72
N LYS A 9 -2.18 1.27 3.68
CA LYS A 9 -1.28 2.42 3.77
C LYS A 9 -1.44 3.41 2.60
N VAL A 10 -1.94 2.95 1.45
CA VAL A 10 -2.37 3.85 0.35
C VAL A 10 -3.59 4.67 0.77
N HIS A 11 -4.55 4.05 1.44
CA HIS A 11 -5.74 4.71 1.96
C HIS A 11 -5.35 5.79 2.98
N GLN A 12 -4.46 5.45 3.92
CA GLN A 12 -3.92 6.37 4.91
C GLN A 12 -3.21 7.56 4.26
N ALA A 13 -2.36 7.32 3.27
CA ALA A 13 -1.62 8.37 2.58
C ALA A 13 -2.56 9.36 1.87
N LEU A 14 -3.60 8.87 1.21
CA LEU A 14 -4.61 9.71 0.56
C LEU A 14 -5.39 10.54 1.58
N ALA A 15 -5.82 9.95 2.68
CA ALA A 15 -6.54 10.65 3.73
C ALA A 15 -5.68 11.72 4.42
N LEU A 16 -4.41 11.41 4.70
CA LEU A 16 -3.46 12.37 5.25
C LEU A 16 -3.25 13.56 4.30
N CYS A 17 -3.04 13.29 3.02
CA CYS A 17 -2.84 14.34 2.02
C CYS A 17 -4.09 15.22 1.87
N ASN A 18 -5.30 14.64 1.92
CA ASN A 18 -6.55 15.40 1.91
C ASN A 18 -6.70 16.27 3.17
N ASP A 19 -6.40 15.74 4.36
CA ASP A 19 -6.46 16.51 5.61
C ASP A 19 -5.46 17.69 5.59
N PHE A 20 -4.26 17.44 5.06
CA PHE A 20 -3.22 18.45 4.92
C PHE A 20 -3.58 19.52 3.89
N ASP A 21 -4.25 19.15 2.79
CA ASP A 21 -4.77 20.13 1.82
C ASP A 21 -5.80 21.06 2.47
N ASN A 22 -6.74 20.49 3.23
CA ASN A 22 -7.77 21.25 3.94
C ASN A 22 -7.19 22.19 5.01
N LYS A 23 -6.07 21.83 5.60
CA LYS A 23 -5.38 22.61 6.66
C LYS A 23 -4.25 23.50 6.13
N GLY A 24 -3.93 23.45 4.85
CA GLY A 24 -2.79 24.17 4.25
C GLY A 24 -1.43 23.72 4.79
N ILE A 25 -1.29 22.44 5.18
CA ILE A 25 -0.06 21.89 5.73
C ILE A 25 0.80 21.28 4.61
N SER A 26 2.10 21.62 4.62
CA SER A 26 3.08 21.07 3.69
C SER A 26 3.53 19.66 4.10
N LEU A 27 3.83 18.80 3.13
CA LEU A 27 4.51 17.52 3.38
C LEU A 27 5.95 17.72 3.90
N ASP A 28 6.54 18.89 3.72
CA ASP A 28 7.88 19.22 4.22
C ASP A 28 7.88 19.67 5.68
N THR A 29 6.70 19.61 6.35
CA THR A 29 6.59 19.86 7.79
C THR A 29 7.44 18.86 8.56
N LEU A 30 8.35 19.38 9.42
CA LEU A 30 9.23 18.57 10.25
C LEU A 30 8.48 17.96 11.45
N VAL A 31 8.73 16.70 11.68
CA VAL A 31 8.23 15.92 12.82
C VAL A 31 9.41 15.44 13.65
N LYS A 32 9.38 15.72 14.95
CA LYS A 32 10.33 15.16 15.92
C LYS A 32 9.74 13.90 16.53
N ILE A 33 10.44 12.80 16.38
CA ILE A 33 10.00 11.47 16.79
C ILE A 33 10.89 11.01 17.93
N ASP A 34 10.32 10.82 19.12
CA ASP A 34 10.99 10.10 20.19
C ASP A 34 11.06 8.61 19.84
N ARG A 35 12.28 8.08 19.71
CA ARG A 35 12.52 6.69 19.38
C ARG A 35 11.88 5.72 20.37
N ASN A 36 11.71 6.12 21.64
CA ASN A 36 11.07 5.30 22.65
C ASN A 36 9.56 5.07 22.40
N ARG A 37 8.94 5.86 21.51
CA ARG A 37 7.55 5.67 21.07
C ARG A 37 7.40 4.61 19.98
N LEU A 38 8.51 4.09 19.43
CA LEU A 38 8.53 3.17 18.32
C LEU A 38 8.59 1.72 18.82
N ASP A 39 7.86 0.83 18.17
CA ASP A 39 7.93 -0.61 18.43
C ASP A 39 9.15 -1.20 17.71
N SER A 40 10.09 -1.74 18.51
CA SER A 40 11.32 -2.36 18.00
C SER A 40 11.09 -3.77 17.42
N LYS A 41 9.92 -4.35 17.61
CA LYS A 41 9.60 -5.71 17.17
C LYS A 41 8.86 -5.74 15.84
N THR A 42 8.32 -4.60 15.39
CA THR A 42 7.60 -4.52 14.13
C THR A 42 8.53 -4.29 12.94
N TRP A 43 8.01 -4.53 11.73
CA TRP A 43 8.72 -4.18 10.50
C TRP A 43 8.88 -2.67 10.38
N SER A 44 10.11 -2.18 10.50
CA SER A 44 10.40 -0.75 10.43
C SER A 44 11.79 -0.48 9.85
N PRO A 45 11.92 -0.31 8.53
CA PRO A 45 13.15 0.18 7.89
C PRO A 45 13.60 1.52 8.46
N MET A 46 12.68 2.44 8.76
CA MET A 46 12.98 3.72 9.39
C MET A 46 13.81 3.58 10.68
N MET A 47 13.45 2.61 11.55
CA MET A 47 14.22 2.37 12.78
C MET A 47 15.62 1.82 12.53
N LYS A 48 15.87 1.20 11.38
CA LYS A 48 17.19 0.69 11.00
C LYS A 48 18.09 1.81 10.48
N ASP A 49 17.48 2.78 9.77
CA ASP A 49 18.20 3.90 9.16
C ASP A 49 18.56 4.99 10.18
N TYR A 50 17.82 5.10 11.29
CA TYR A 50 18.03 6.12 12.34
C TYR A 50 18.21 5.48 13.70
N SER A 51 19.35 5.78 14.34
CA SER A 51 19.71 5.26 15.69
C SER A 51 19.55 6.29 16.83
N GLU A 52 19.34 7.54 16.49
CA GLU A 52 19.23 8.68 17.43
C GLU A 52 18.00 8.55 18.34
N LEU A 53 18.07 9.06 19.55
CA LEU A 53 16.94 9.11 20.49
C LEU A 53 15.81 9.99 19.99
N VAL A 54 16.14 11.06 19.27
CA VAL A 54 15.18 11.96 18.64
C VAL A 54 15.48 12.00 17.14
N ILE A 55 14.56 11.46 16.36
CA ILE A 55 14.63 11.42 14.90
C ILE A 55 13.86 12.64 14.37
N SER A 56 14.45 13.38 13.45
CA SER A 56 13.78 14.51 12.77
C SER A 56 13.57 14.17 11.31
N LEU A 57 12.31 13.98 10.92
CA LEU A 57 11.89 13.64 9.56
C LEU A 57 10.79 14.59 9.08
N THR A 58 10.66 14.76 7.78
CA THR A 58 9.48 15.40 7.22
C THR A 58 8.31 14.41 7.14
N VAL A 59 7.08 14.91 7.03
CA VAL A 59 5.91 14.06 6.75
C VAL A 59 6.08 13.34 5.41
N ARG A 60 6.74 13.97 4.45
CA ARG A 60 7.14 13.39 3.17
C ARG A 60 7.99 12.12 3.36
N ASP A 61 8.97 12.17 4.27
CA ASP A 61 9.82 11.02 4.58
C ASP A 61 9.01 9.89 5.24
N LEU A 62 8.13 10.22 6.19
CA LEU A 62 7.24 9.23 6.82
C LEU A 62 6.32 8.54 5.81
N LEU A 63 5.73 9.30 4.88
CA LEU A 63 4.94 8.76 3.79
C LEU A 63 5.77 7.86 2.87
N ARG A 64 7.02 8.25 2.54
CA ARG A 64 7.91 7.43 1.72
C ARG A 64 8.23 6.10 2.41
N TYR A 65 8.60 6.11 3.70
CA TYR A 65 8.79 4.88 4.48
C TYR A 65 7.54 4.01 4.49
N THR A 66 6.37 4.61 4.71
CA THR A 66 5.09 3.91 4.78
C THR A 66 4.68 3.26 3.46
N ILE A 67 4.81 3.98 2.34
CA ILE A 67 4.36 3.52 1.02
C ILE A 67 5.41 2.65 0.35
N ALA A 68 6.66 3.14 0.21
CA ALA A 68 7.68 2.44 -0.57
C ALA A 68 8.30 1.26 0.17
N GLN A 69 8.46 1.37 1.49
CA GLN A 69 9.12 0.35 2.31
C GLN A 69 8.15 -0.37 3.27
N SER A 70 6.88 0.02 3.26
CA SER A 70 5.84 -0.57 4.10
C SER A 70 6.10 -0.46 5.62
N ASP A 71 6.75 0.61 6.08
CA ASP A 71 7.13 0.82 7.48
C ASP A 71 5.90 0.94 8.39
N ASN A 72 5.85 0.11 9.44
CA ASN A 72 4.73 0.05 10.36
C ASN A 72 4.79 1.18 11.41
N ASN A 73 5.97 1.53 11.90
CA ASN A 73 6.11 2.64 12.85
C ASN A 73 5.75 3.98 12.22
N ALA A 74 6.21 4.24 10.99
CA ALA A 74 5.84 5.46 10.26
C ALA A 74 4.31 5.55 10.06
N SER A 75 3.66 4.43 9.72
CA SER A 75 2.19 4.37 9.61
C SER A 75 1.52 4.63 10.96
N ASN A 76 1.95 3.98 12.04
CA ASN A 76 1.38 4.16 13.37
C ASN A 76 1.53 5.61 13.88
N LEU A 77 2.69 6.24 13.65
CA LEU A 77 2.91 7.66 14.00
C LEU A 77 1.91 8.58 13.28
N MET A 78 1.71 8.37 11.98
CA MET A 78 0.76 9.18 11.21
C MET A 78 -0.69 8.96 11.68
N PHE A 79 -1.09 7.74 12.04
CA PHE A 79 -2.42 7.49 12.61
C PHE A 79 -2.60 8.11 13.99
N LYS A 80 -1.56 8.13 14.79
CA LYS A 80 -1.60 8.63 16.15
C LYS A 80 -1.57 10.16 16.24
N ASP A 81 -0.73 10.79 15.40
CA ASP A 81 -0.39 12.20 15.55
C ASP A 81 -0.98 13.10 14.44
N MET A 82 -1.55 12.55 13.34
CA MET A 82 -1.95 13.34 12.16
C MET A 82 -3.37 13.06 11.69
N VAL A 83 -3.62 11.88 11.11
CA VAL A 83 -4.93 11.45 10.61
C VAL A 83 -5.29 10.10 11.21
N ASN A 84 -6.38 10.02 11.96
CA ASN A 84 -6.74 8.77 12.63
C ASN A 84 -7.45 7.78 11.68
N VAL A 85 -7.63 6.55 12.16
CA VAL A 85 -8.27 5.45 11.43
C VAL A 85 -9.68 5.81 10.95
N ALA A 86 -10.51 6.41 11.82
CA ALA A 86 -11.88 6.79 11.48
C ALA A 86 -11.95 7.89 10.42
N GLN A 87 -11.05 8.87 10.48
CA GLN A 87 -10.94 9.91 9.44
C GLN A 87 -10.50 9.30 8.10
N THR A 88 -9.54 8.38 8.14
CA THR A 88 -9.09 7.65 6.94
C THR A 88 -10.24 6.86 6.32
N ASP A 89 -10.92 6.05 7.12
CA ASP A 89 -12.05 5.23 6.67
C ASP A 89 -13.18 6.08 6.07
N SER A 90 -13.53 7.20 6.74
CA SER A 90 -14.58 8.12 6.28
C SER A 90 -14.21 8.83 4.98
N PHE A 91 -12.95 9.25 4.82
CA PHE A 91 -12.49 9.89 3.59
C PHE A 91 -12.51 8.91 2.42
N ILE A 92 -12.01 7.70 2.58
CA ILE A 92 -12.01 6.70 1.52
C ILE A 92 -13.43 6.30 1.10
N ALA A 93 -14.42 6.34 2.01
CA ALA A 93 -15.83 6.11 1.69
C ALA A 93 -16.41 7.17 0.72
N THR A 94 -15.75 8.31 0.56
CA THR A 94 -16.13 9.30 -0.50
C THR A 94 -15.57 8.94 -1.87
N LEU A 95 -14.58 8.02 -1.92
CA LEU A 95 -13.88 7.66 -3.14
C LEU A 95 -14.34 6.32 -3.72
N ILE A 96 -14.61 5.33 -2.89
CA ILE A 96 -15.03 3.99 -3.33
C ILE A 96 -16.25 3.51 -2.52
N PRO A 97 -17.05 2.56 -3.03
CA PRO A 97 -18.23 2.07 -2.33
C PRO A 97 -17.93 1.57 -0.92
N ARG A 98 -18.68 2.04 0.06
CA ARG A 98 -18.52 1.67 1.48
C ARG A 98 -18.59 0.14 1.70
N SER A 99 -19.34 -0.57 0.90
CA SER A 99 -19.46 -2.03 0.96
C SER A 99 -18.20 -2.78 0.51
N SER A 100 -17.24 -2.08 -0.12
CA SER A 100 -16.05 -2.71 -0.70
C SER A 100 -14.84 -2.72 0.22
N PHE A 101 -14.83 -1.99 1.34
CA PHE A 101 -13.68 -1.87 2.24
C PHE A 101 -14.09 -1.48 3.67
N GLN A 102 -13.15 -1.65 4.59
CA GLN A 102 -13.19 -1.10 5.95
C GLN A 102 -11.76 -0.92 6.44
N ILE A 103 -11.52 0.19 7.15
CA ILE A 103 -10.29 0.42 7.94
C ILE A 103 -10.71 0.66 9.38
N ALA A 104 -10.34 -0.25 10.27
CA ALA A 104 -10.78 -0.28 11.66
C ALA A 104 -9.63 -0.20 12.67
N TYR A 105 -8.41 -0.59 12.28
CA TYR A 105 -7.28 -0.75 13.19
C TYR A 105 -5.97 -0.22 12.60
N THR A 106 -5.06 0.17 13.48
CA THR A 106 -3.66 0.51 13.17
C THR A 106 -2.81 -0.77 13.02
N GLU A 107 -1.56 -0.64 12.52
CA GLU A 107 -0.61 -1.77 12.49
C GLU A 107 -0.28 -2.28 13.90
N GLU A 108 -0.18 -1.37 14.90
CA GLU A 108 0.08 -1.71 16.29
C GLU A 108 -1.05 -2.58 16.87
N GLU A 109 -2.30 -2.20 16.64
CA GLU A 109 -3.47 -2.94 17.10
C GLU A 109 -3.61 -4.30 16.41
N MET A 110 -3.30 -4.40 15.11
CA MET A 110 -3.30 -5.68 14.38
C MET A 110 -2.13 -6.58 14.77
N SER A 111 -0.99 -6.02 15.17
CA SER A 111 0.15 -6.77 15.70
C SER A 111 -0.11 -7.33 17.09
N ALA A 112 -0.83 -6.58 17.93
CA ALA A 112 -1.23 -7.02 19.27
C ALA A 112 -2.29 -8.13 19.26
N ASP A 113 -3.13 -8.14 18.22
CA ASP A 113 -4.22 -9.12 18.05
C ASP A 113 -4.40 -9.37 16.54
N HIS A 114 -3.90 -10.49 16.07
CA HIS A 114 -3.87 -10.83 14.65
C HIS A 114 -5.26 -10.95 14.01
N ASP A 115 -6.29 -11.28 14.78
CA ASP A 115 -7.68 -11.38 14.27
C ASP A 115 -8.19 -10.00 13.82
N ARG A 116 -7.68 -8.91 14.39
CA ARG A 116 -8.01 -7.54 13.99
C ARG A 116 -7.62 -7.22 12.55
N ALA A 117 -6.60 -7.89 12.01
CA ALA A 117 -6.20 -7.69 10.62
C ALA A 117 -7.30 -8.03 9.61
N TYR A 118 -8.23 -8.93 9.96
CA TYR A 118 -9.37 -9.28 9.12
C TYR A 118 -10.47 -8.20 9.09
N PHE A 119 -10.43 -7.23 10.00
CA PHE A 119 -11.34 -6.08 10.00
C PHE A 119 -10.81 -4.90 9.19
N ASN A 120 -9.52 -4.90 8.81
CA ASN A 120 -9.00 -4.02 7.76
C ASN A 120 -9.10 -4.76 6.43
N TYR A 121 -10.26 -4.69 5.78
CA TYR A 121 -10.52 -5.48 4.59
C TYR A 121 -10.87 -4.65 3.36
N THR A 122 -10.71 -5.26 2.20
CA THR A 122 -11.20 -4.74 0.93
C THR A 122 -11.68 -5.88 0.02
N SER A 123 -12.45 -5.53 -1.01
CA SER A 123 -12.61 -6.39 -2.19
C SER A 123 -11.50 -6.09 -3.21
N PRO A 124 -11.05 -7.05 -4.02
CA PRO A 124 -10.10 -6.77 -5.10
C PRO A 124 -10.56 -5.64 -6.02
N LEU A 125 -11.85 -5.60 -6.34
CA LEU A 125 -12.43 -4.52 -7.14
C LEU A 125 -12.33 -3.15 -6.44
N GLY A 126 -12.62 -3.09 -5.12
CA GLY A 126 -12.50 -1.83 -4.35
C GLY A 126 -11.07 -1.30 -4.33
N ALA A 127 -10.10 -2.18 -4.11
CA ALA A 127 -8.68 -1.82 -4.16
C ALA A 127 -8.26 -1.35 -5.57
N ALA A 128 -8.69 -2.06 -6.62
CA ALA A 128 -8.42 -1.68 -8.00
C ALA A 128 -9.06 -0.32 -8.35
N MET A 129 -10.30 -0.08 -7.92
CA MET A 129 -10.98 1.22 -8.12
C MET A 129 -10.22 2.36 -7.47
N LEU A 130 -9.80 2.21 -6.20
CA LEU A 130 -9.05 3.25 -5.50
C LEU A 130 -7.71 3.55 -6.19
N MET A 131 -6.97 2.51 -6.55
CA MET A 131 -5.70 2.67 -7.26
C MET A 131 -5.91 3.31 -8.64
N ASN A 132 -6.92 2.91 -9.40
CA ASN A 132 -7.24 3.52 -10.68
C ASN A 132 -7.58 5.02 -10.53
N ARG A 133 -8.46 5.37 -9.60
CA ARG A 133 -8.83 6.76 -9.33
C ARG A 133 -7.64 7.61 -8.92
N LEU A 134 -6.75 7.09 -8.07
CA LEU A 134 -5.50 7.77 -7.72
C LEU A 134 -4.69 8.17 -8.96
N PHE A 135 -4.66 7.35 -10.00
CA PHE A 135 -3.86 7.62 -11.21
C PHE A 135 -4.61 8.43 -12.27
N THR A 136 -5.94 8.35 -12.35
CA THR A 136 -6.74 8.91 -13.44
C THR A 136 -7.58 10.13 -13.05
N GLU A 137 -7.80 10.37 -11.77
CA GLU A 137 -8.62 11.47 -11.26
C GLU A 137 -7.81 12.40 -10.35
N SER A 138 -8.35 13.59 -10.05
CA SER A 138 -7.79 14.50 -9.04
C SER A 138 -8.48 14.25 -7.71
N ILE A 139 -7.77 13.62 -6.76
CA ILE A 139 -8.29 13.26 -5.42
C ILE A 139 -7.80 14.25 -4.37
N VAL A 140 -6.54 14.65 -4.45
CA VAL A 140 -5.87 15.60 -3.56
C VAL A 140 -5.06 16.58 -4.41
N SER A 141 -4.43 17.59 -3.81
CA SER A 141 -3.61 18.56 -4.56
C SER A 141 -2.58 17.87 -5.47
N GLY A 142 -2.33 18.46 -6.63
CA GLY A 142 -1.49 17.85 -7.67
C GLY A 142 -0.08 17.50 -7.19
N GLU A 143 0.51 18.31 -6.31
CA GLU A 143 1.82 18.04 -5.71
C GLU A 143 1.78 16.76 -4.84
N LYS A 144 0.84 16.70 -3.89
CA LYS A 144 0.71 15.56 -2.97
C LYS A 144 0.32 14.28 -3.71
N GLN A 145 -0.57 14.39 -4.68
CA GLN A 145 -0.96 13.24 -5.49
C GLN A 145 0.20 12.72 -6.35
N SER A 146 0.97 13.61 -6.96
CA SER A 146 2.17 13.25 -7.72
C SER A 146 3.21 12.58 -6.84
N PHE A 147 3.38 13.07 -5.61
CA PHE A 147 4.27 12.46 -4.62
C PHE A 147 3.83 11.02 -4.31
N ILE A 148 2.55 10.77 -4.00
CA ILE A 148 2.05 9.41 -3.72
C ILE A 148 2.27 8.49 -4.93
N LYS A 149 1.93 8.94 -6.15
CA LYS A 149 2.12 8.16 -7.38
C LYS A 149 3.59 7.78 -7.61
N ASN A 150 4.51 8.72 -7.40
CA ASN A 150 5.95 8.48 -7.57
C ASN A 150 6.48 7.54 -6.47
N THR A 151 6.05 7.71 -5.23
CA THR A 151 6.47 6.85 -4.12
C THR A 151 5.97 5.40 -4.30
N LEU A 152 4.79 5.19 -4.90
CA LEU A 152 4.32 3.84 -5.27
C LEU A 152 5.19 3.19 -6.36
N LYS A 153 5.82 3.98 -7.25
CA LYS A 153 6.80 3.46 -8.23
C LYS A 153 8.14 3.10 -7.58
N GLU A 154 8.46 3.72 -6.45
CA GLU A 154 9.65 3.44 -5.64
C GLU A 154 9.46 2.24 -4.69
N CYS A 155 8.33 1.54 -4.74
CA CYS A 155 8.04 0.42 -3.84
C CYS A 155 9.09 -0.69 -3.99
N VAL A 156 9.71 -1.07 -2.87
CA VAL A 156 10.77 -2.10 -2.83
C VAL A 156 10.30 -3.43 -2.26
N THR A 157 9.04 -3.52 -1.81
CA THR A 157 8.48 -4.74 -1.25
C THR A 157 7.77 -5.56 -2.33
N GLY A 158 7.79 -6.91 -2.24
CA GLY A 158 7.05 -7.80 -3.13
C GLY A 158 7.54 -7.80 -4.58
N THR A 159 8.86 -7.70 -4.77
CA THR A 159 9.50 -7.82 -6.11
C THR A 159 9.30 -9.20 -6.74
N ASP A 160 8.80 -10.15 -5.97
CA ASP A 160 8.44 -11.52 -6.32
C ASP A 160 6.94 -11.70 -6.67
N ARG A 161 6.14 -10.62 -6.69
CA ARG A 161 4.68 -10.64 -6.92
C ARG A 161 4.30 -10.06 -8.29
N ILE A 162 3.36 -9.12 -8.34
CA ILE A 162 2.89 -8.52 -9.61
C ILE A 162 4.03 -8.00 -10.48
N VAL A 163 5.06 -7.43 -9.88
CA VAL A 163 6.18 -6.85 -10.61
C VAL A 163 7.15 -7.89 -11.19
N ALA A 164 7.22 -9.09 -10.62
CA ALA A 164 8.22 -10.12 -10.98
C ALA A 164 8.33 -10.39 -12.50
N PRO A 165 7.23 -10.68 -13.22
CA PRO A 165 7.31 -10.96 -14.66
C PRO A 165 7.48 -9.70 -15.51
N LEU A 166 7.48 -8.50 -14.90
CA LEU A 166 7.50 -7.21 -15.58
C LEU A 166 8.83 -6.47 -15.42
N LEU A 167 9.73 -6.92 -14.52
CA LEU A 167 10.99 -6.23 -14.20
C LEU A 167 11.89 -6.07 -15.41
N ASP A 168 11.94 -7.05 -16.31
CA ASP A 168 12.79 -7.05 -17.51
C ASP A 168 12.06 -6.50 -18.74
N LYS A 169 10.84 -5.99 -18.60
CA LYS A 169 10.06 -5.44 -19.71
C LYS A 169 10.39 -3.96 -19.89
N GLU A 170 10.97 -3.65 -21.05
CA GLU A 170 11.31 -2.27 -21.38
C GLU A 170 10.09 -1.34 -21.40
N ARG A 171 10.25 -0.15 -20.84
CA ARG A 171 9.23 0.92 -20.82
C ARG A 171 7.91 0.57 -20.13
N VAL A 172 7.88 -0.47 -19.29
CA VAL A 172 6.76 -0.72 -18.41
C VAL A 172 6.93 0.10 -17.13
N SER A 173 5.95 0.92 -16.80
CA SER A 173 5.91 1.67 -15.54
C SER A 173 4.98 0.99 -14.56
N ILE A 174 5.45 0.72 -13.36
CA ILE A 174 4.71 0.00 -12.33
C ILE A 174 4.71 0.84 -11.04
N ALA A 175 3.53 1.07 -10.51
CA ALA A 175 3.33 1.67 -9.19
C ALA A 175 2.49 0.68 -8.38
N HIS A 176 2.99 0.21 -7.23
CA HIS A 176 2.30 -0.85 -6.51
C HIS A 176 2.42 -0.73 -4.99
N LYS A 177 1.56 -1.45 -4.28
CA LYS A 177 1.62 -1.61 -2.83
C LYS A 177 1.28 -3.03 -2.43
N THR A 178 2.15 -3.64 -1.66
CA THR A 178 1.96 -4.99 -1.11
C THR A 178 1.31 -4.99 0.27
N GLY A 179 0.73 -6.14 0.62
CA GLY A 179 0.28 -6.44 1.97
C GLY A 179 0.58 -7.89 2.31
N SER A 180 1.41 -8.12 3.33
CA SER A 180 1.81 -9.45 3.78
C SER A 180 1.23 -9.74 5.15
N GLY A 181 0.59 -10.89 5.29
CA GLY A 181 0.07 -11.39 6.55
C GLY A 181 1.08 -12.29 7.28
N TYR A 182 0.63 -12.85 8.36
CA TYR A 182 1.36 -13.81 9.17
C TYR A 182 0.95 -15.26 8.81
N VAL A 183 1.77 -16.21 9.18
CA VAL A 183 1.43 -17.63 9.16
C VAL A 183 0.93 -17.99 10.55
N ASN A 184 -0.29 -18.51 10.66
CA ASN A 184 -0.86 -18.92 11.93
C ASN A 184 -0.32 -20.28 12.41
N GLU A 185 -0.70 -20.71 13.61
CA GLU A 185 -0.29 -21.98 14.21
C GLU A 185 -0.67 -23.24 13.39
N ASN A 186 -1.67 -23.12 12.51
CA ASN A 186 -2.09 -24.18 11.60
C ASN A 186 -1.34 -24.16 10.25
N GLY A 187 -0.33 -23.32 10.12
CA GLY A 187 0.45 -23.19 8.88
C GLY A 187 -0.30 -22.47 7.75
N ILE A 188 -1.34 -21.68 8.09
CA ILE A 188 -2.13 -20.94 7.12
C ILE A 188 -1.61 -19.51 7.02
N LEU A 189 -1.24 -19.08 5.83
CA LEU A 189 -0.87 -17.70 5.52
C LEU A 189 -2.13 -16.84 5.42
N ALA A 190 -2.27 -15.89 6.34
CA ALA A 190 -3.48 -15.06 6.47
C ALA A 190 -3.74 -14.19 5.24
N ALA A 191 -2.69 -13.61 4.65
CA ALA A 191 -2.80 -12.80 3.44
C ALA A 191 -1.47 -12.64 2.70
N HIS A 192 -1.54 -12.51 1.35
CA HIS A 192 -0.40 -12.21 0.49
C HIS A 192 -0.87 -11.42 -0.72
N ASN A 193 -0.86 -10.11 -0.60
CA ASN A 193 -1.56 -9.20 -1.50
C ASN A 193 -0.60 -8.32 -2.29
N ASP A 194 -1.03 -7.91 -3.48
CA ASP A 194 -0.39 -6.85 -4.23
C ASP A 194 -1.43 -6.11 -5.08
N VAL A 195 -1.33 -4.78 -5.15
CA VAL A 195 -2.21 -3.92 -5.94
C VAL A 195 -1.33 -2.95 -6.73
N ALA A 196 -1.47 -2.95 -8.04
CA ALA A 196 -0.62 -2.18 -8.94
C ALA A 196 -1.40 -1.39 -9.98
N TYR A 197 -0.86 -0.22 -10.35
CA TYR A 197 -1.21 0.52 -11.56
C TYR A 197 -0.04 0.38 -12.53
N ILE A 198 -0.29 -0.16 -13.71
CA ILE A 198 0.73 -0.56 -14.68
C ILE A 198 0.45 0.14 -16.00
N CYS A 199 1.48 0.80 -16.58
CA CYS A 199 1.41 1.40 -17.91
C CYS A 199 2.39 0.70 -18.83
N LEU A 200 1.89 0.25 -19.98
CA LEU A 200 2.61 -0.44 -21.03
C LEU A 200 3.25 0.54 -22.03
N PRO A 201 4.24 0.13 -22.85
CA PRO A 201 4.90 0.97 -23.84
C PRO A 201 3.95 1.58 -24.88
N ASN A 202 2.80 0.97 -25.14
CA ASN A 202 1.76 1.42 -26.06
C ASN A 202 0.77 2.42 -25.44
N ASN A 203 1.08 2.98 -24.26
CA ASN A 203 0.24 3.87 -23.47
C ASN A 203 -1.06 3.25 -22.93
N VAL A 204 -1.23 1.94 -23.02
CA VAL A 204 -2.31 1.24 -22.32
C VAL A 204 -1.94 1.12 -20.85
N CYS A 205 -2.79 1.67 -19.97
CA CYS A 205 -2.63 1.52 -18.53
C CYS A 205 -3.77 0.68 -17.96
N TYR A 206 -3.45 -0.12 -16.96
CA TYR A 206 -4.44 -0.95 -16.26
C TYR A 206 -4.12 -1.06 -14.77
N THR A 207 -5.12 -1.42 -14.00
CA THR A 207 -4.97 -1.71 -12.58
C THR A 207 -5.16 -3.20 -12.35
N LEU A 208 -4.25 -3.80 -11.59
CA LEU A 208 -4.30 -5.20 -11.20
C LEU A 208 -4.28 -5.30 -9.67
N ALA A 209 -5.27 -5.98 -9.10
CA ALA A 209 -5.38 -6.20 -7.67
C ALA A 209 -5.53 -7.70 -7.39
N ILE A 210 -4.52 -8.29 -6.76
CA ILE A 210 -4.48 -9.73 -6.44
C ILE A 210 -4.40 -9.88 -4.92
N PHE A 211 -5.36 -10.59 -4.37
CA PHE A 211 -5.47 -10.87 -2.95
C PHE A 211 -5.51 -12.38 -2.71
N VAL A 212 -4.58 -12.85 -1.91
CA VAL A 212 -4.54 -14.22 -1.41
C VAL A 212 -4.95 -14.19 0.06
N LYS A 213 -5.86 -15.07 0.45
CA LYS A 213 -6.40 -15.14 1.80
C LYS A 213 -6.45 -16.58 2.28
N ASP A 214 -6.10 -16.79 3.56
CA ASP A 214 -6.19 -18.10 4.22
C ASP A 214 -5.55 -19.24 3.41
N PHE A 215 -4.35 -18.96 2.90
CA PHE A 215 -3.66 -19.83 1.96
C PHE A 215 -2.91 -20.96 2.70
N LYS A 216 -3.23 -22.20 2.35
CA LYS A 216 -2.52 -23.37 2.86
C LYS A 216 -1.29 -23.66 2.01
N GLY A 217 -0.21 -22.95 2.30
CA GLY A 217 1.07 -23.02 1.60
C GLY A 217 2.02 -21.97 2.16
N ASN A 218 3.18 -21.81 1.55
CA ASN A 218 4.16 -20.80 1.97
C ASN A 218 4.08 -19.53 1.12
N GLU A 219 4.77 -18.47 1.58
CA GLU A 219 4.81 -17.17 0.90
C GLU A 219 5.35 -17.26 -0.53
N SER A 220 6.37 -18.10 -0.76
CA SER A 220 6.96 -18.28 -2.10
C SER A 220 5.94 -18.85 -3.09
N GLN A 221 5.13 -19.82 -2.67
CA GLN A 221 4.05 -20.37 -3.52
C GLN A 221 2.98 -19.31 -3.79
N ALA A 222 2.59 -18.53 -2.79
CA ALA A 222 1.64 -17.44 -2.98
C ALA A 222 2.18 -16.38 -3.96
N SER A 223 3.46 -16.00 -3.83
CA SER A 223 4.13 -15.08 -4.76
C SER A 223 4.13 -15.62 -6.19
N GLN A 224 4.42 -16.91 -6.38
CA GLN A 224 4.40 -17.53 -7.71
C GLN A 224 3.02 -17.46 -8.38
N TYR A 225 1.93 -17.68 -7.62
CA TYR A 225 0.58 -17.51 -8.15
C TYR A 225 0.29 -16.06 -8.55
N VAL A 226 0.68 -15.10 -7.70
CA VAL A 226 0.51 -13.68 -7.98
C VAL A 226 1.30 -13.28 -9.24
N ALA A 227 2.56 -13.69 -9.34
CA ALA A 227 3.42 -13.41 -10.49
C ALA A 227 2.86 -14.02 -11.77
N HIS A 228 2.41 -15.28 -11.72
CA HIS A 228 1.85 -15.96 -12.90
C HIS A 228 0.57 -15.30 -13.40
N ILE A 229 -0.34 -14.89 -12.51
CA ILE A 229 -1.53 -14.14 -12.91
C ILE A 229 -1.14 -12.82 -13.58
N SER A 230 -0.16 -12.11 -13.03
CA SER A 230 0.36 -10.86 -13.62
C SER A 230 0.92 -11.08 -15.02
N GLU A 231 1.70 -12.15 -15.22
CA GLU A 231 2.27 -12.52 -16.52
C GLU A 231 1.18 -12.82 -17.58
N VAL A 232 0.15 -13.57 -17.19
CA VAL A 232 -0.97 -13.90 -18.09
C VAL A 232 -1.71 -12.62 -18.50
N VAL A 233 -2.03 -11.75 -17.54
CA VAL A 233 -2.72 -10.48 -17.83
C VAL A 233 -1.89 -9.60 -18.75
N TYR A 234 -0.58 -9.44 -18.47
CA TYR A 234 0.34 -8.70 -19.34
C TYR A 234 0.36 -9.25 -20.76
N SER A 235 0.51 -10.57 -20.91
CA SER A 235 0.59 -11.23 -22.21
C SER A 235 -0.68 -11.02 -23.05
N LEU A 236 -1.86 -11.10 -22.43
CA LEU A 236 -3.14 -10.84 -23.09
C LEU A 236 -3.28 -9.39 -23.56
N LEU A 237 -2.84 -8.43 -22.76
CA LEU A 237 -2.96 -7.01 -23.09
C LEU A 237 -1.98 -6.59 -24.19
N ILE A 238 -0.76 -7.14 -24.21
CA ILE A 238 0.22 -6.88 -25.28
C ILE A 238 -0.24 -7.49 -26.60
N GLN A 239 -0.75 -8.73 -26.61
CA GLN A 239 -1.25 -9.38 -27.81
C GLN A 239 -2.41 -8.62 -28.45
N ASN A 240 -3.38 -8.18 -27.64
CA ASN A 240 -4.54 -7.42 -28.12
C ASN A 240 -4.17 -6.01 -28.63
N SER A 241 -3.03 -5.48 -28.21
CA SER A 241 -2.53 -4.17 -28.67
C SER A 241 -1.73 -4.24 -29.98
N ALA A 242 -1.38 -5.46 -30.44
CA ALA A 242 -0.66 -5.68 -31.70
C ALA A 242 -1.58 -5.90 -32.92
N ILE A 243 -2.92 -5.87 -32.70
CA ILE A 243 -3.89 -5.94 -33.80
C ILE A 243 -4.12 -4.51 -34.32
N PRO A 244 -3.79 -4.20 -35.59
CA PRO A 244 -3.94 -2.87 -36.17
C PRO A 244 -5.40 -2.44 -36.30
#